data_10f8fddad05607b7b1915e16df1cd1fd
#
_entry.id   10f8fddad05607b7b1915e16df1cd1fd
#
_cell.length_a   1.000
_cell.length_b   1.000
_cell.length_c   1.000
_cell.angle_alpha   90.00
_cell.angle_beta   90.00
_cell.angle_gamma   90.00
#
_symmetry.space_group_name_H-M   'P 1'
#
loop_
_entity.id
_entity.type
_entity.pdbx_description
1 polymer ?
#
loop_
_entity_poly.entity_id
_entity_poly.type
_entity_poly.pdbx_seq_one_letter_code
_entity_poly.pdbx_strand_id
1 'polypeptide(L)'
;MIANWKRVRYFKIISREVLNLNKERLIEDLCEAIVNLRDKKPLIEQVTNYVTINDCANVTLAIGASPVMGDGFEEVDQMTMISDALVINYGVINGASLKTMIKAGKTANKHNIGIVLDPVGVGATQFRNEAIVDLLTQVHPTIIKGNASEIMSLSGMNTQSKGVDSSADSLEAIDAALKVARDHRCVCAVTGRIDIITDGRYIVKIYNESDLLSYITGTGCMITSLAASFLGGGASLLVSAVGGILAMSIAGEEAAIRENEENNGIASYREDVMNNIYKFNQYSIRDLANIEVEKVEYKYPLYLVTDEKACKGKDFYESVEASIRGGAKIVQLREKNMDTRDFFNRALKLKEICHKHGVDFVINDRLDIAMAVDADGVHLGQSDMPIQKAKEILGHKKIIGISAKNMEEALEAQKYGADYIGVGAIFDTDTKKDSGLIDLETLKEMTDQINIPVLAIGGIGLGKLGYLKDTGIDGICVISDILGSDDPEKRTRKLLEEYRSIDV
;
A
#
# COMPACT_ATOMS: atom_id res chain seq x y z
N MET A 1 21.41 9.88 26.66
CA MET A 1 20.02 9.88 27.19
C MET A 1 19.00 10.60 26.24
N ILE A 2 19.44 11.26 25.16
CA ILE A 2 18.56 12.00 24.22
C ILE A 2 18.12 11.12 23.02
N ALA A 3 18.83 10.03 22.74
CA ALA A 3 18.54 9.16 21.58
C ALA A 3 17.30 8.25 21.71
N ASN A 4 16.81 7.99 22.93
CA ASN A 4 15.70 7.07 23.16
C ASN A 4 14.30 7.71 23.03
N TRP A 5 14.18 9.04 23.07
CA TRP A 5 12.90 9.72 22.98
C TRP A 5 12.37 9.88 21.53
N LYS A 6 13.28 9.93 20.55
CA LYS A 6 12.88 9.99 19.12
C LYS A 6 12.33 8.64 18.60
N ARG A 7 12.80 7.51 19.13
CA ARG A 7 12.33 6.15 18.75
C ARG A 7 10.86 5.89 19.13
N VAL A 8 10.40 6.42 20.26
CA VAL A 8 9.03 6.20 20.77
C VAL A 8 8.01 7.05 20.02
N ARG A 9 8.40 8.21 19.45
CA ARG A 9 7.47 9.09 18.72
C ARG A 9 7.12 8.57 17.31
N TYR A 10 8.05 7.90 16.61
CA TYR A 10 7.78 7.39 15.27
C TYR A 10 6.80 6.18 15.28
N PHE A 11 6.88 5.33 16.32
CA PHE A 11 5.87 4.27 16.51
C PHE A 11 4.47 4.82 16.85
N LYS A 12 4.37 5.98 17.47
CA LYS A 12 3.08 6.62 17.78
C LYS A 12 2.41 7.30 16.58
N ILE A 13 3.16 7.68 15.55
CA ILE A 13 2.64 8.35 14.35
C ILE A 13 2.04 7.32 13.38
N ILE A 14 2.58 6.09 13.33
CA ILE A 14 2.03 5.00 12.51
C ILE A 14 0.75 4.41 13.13
N SER A 15 0.54 4.55 14.44
CA SER A 15 -0.53 3.86 15.20
C SER A 15 -1.89 4.60 15.25
N ARG A 16 -2.08 5.70 14.52
CA ARG A 16 -3.36 6.43 14.48
C ARG A 16 -4.21 6.20 13.24
N GLU A 17 -3.77 5.35 12.30
CA GLU A 17 -4.27 5.35 10.92
C GLU A 17 -5.32 4.33 10.54
N VAL A 18 -5.79 3.46 11.40
CA VAL A 18 -6.66 2.37 10.93
C VAL A 18 -7.99 2.27 11.68
N LEU A 19 -8.83 3.27 11.56
CA LEU A 19 -10.27 3.15 11.78
C LEU A 19 -10.97 3.77 10.58
N ASN A 20 -11.62 2.93 9.75
CA ASN A 20 -12.49 3.30 8.62
C ASN A 20 -12.22 4.71 8.07
N LEU A 21 -11.17 4.83 7.23
CA LEU A 21 -10.87 6.09 6.56
C LEU A 21 -12.09 6.45 5.69
N ASN A 22 -12.71 7.56 6.01
CA ASN A 22 -13.75 8.18 5.20
C ASN A 22 -13.33 9.61 4.82
N LYS A 23 -14.11 10.27 3.99
CA LYS A 23 -13.84 11.63 3.53
C LYS A 23 -13.68 12.60 4.69
N GLU A 24 -14.57 12.57 5.66
CA GLU A 24 -14.61 13.50 6.80
C GLU A 24 -13.33 13.40 7.63
N ARG A 25 -12.91 12.17 7.95
CA ARG A 25 -11.69 11.92 8.70
C ARG A 25 -10.44 12.34 7.91
N LEU A 26 -10.38 12.03 6.62
CA LEU A 26 -9.26 12.43 5.78
C LEU A 26 -9.13 13.96 5.73
N ILE A 27 -10.24 14.69 5.66
CA ILE A 27 -10.27 16.17 5.73
C ILE A 27 -9.72 16.65 7.08
N GLU A 28 -10.11 16.03 8.19
CA GLU A 28 -9.60 16.40 9.52
C GLU A 28 -8.09 16.15 9.63
N ASP A 29 -7.62 14.98 9.20
CA ASP A 29 -6.20 14.61 9.21
C ASP A 29 -5.37 15.57 8.32
N LEU A 30 -5.89 15.96 7.16
CA LEU A 30 -5.26 16.96 6.27
C LEU A 30 -5.18 18.35 6.93
N CYS A 31 -6.25 18.76 7.62
CA CYS A 31 -6.27 20.02 8.35
C CYS A 31 -5.25 20.06 9.51
N GLU A 32 -5.11 18.96 10.24
CA GLU A 32 -4.08 18.82 11.27
C GLU A 32 -2.67 18.81 10.65
N ALA A 33 -2.51 18.09 9.54
CA ALA A 33 -1.23 17.95 8.85
C ALA A 33 -0.65 19.28 8.36
N ILE A 34 -1.46 20.18 7.77
CA ILE A 34 -0.96 21.49 7.29
C ILE A 34 -0.56 22.39 8.46
N VAL A 35 -1.26 22.33 9.60
CA VAL A 35 -0.89 23.07 10.80
C VAL A 35 0.45 22.56 11.35
N ASN A 36 0.58 21.24 11.52
CA ASN A 36 1.79 20.60 12.03
C ASN A 36 3.01 20.87 11.13
N LEU A 37 2.83 20.84 9.80
CA LEU A 37 3.87 21.17 8.82
C LEU A 37 4.40 22.60 9.05
N ARG A 38 3.49 23.58 9.16
CA ARG A 38 3.87 24.99 9.33
C ARG A 38 4.51 25.29 10.67
N ASP A 39 4.07 24.62 11.73
CA ASP A 39 4.65 24.75 13.06
C ASP A 39 6.05 24.12 13.13
N LYS A 40 6.21 22.94 12.51
CA LYS A 40 7.48 22.18 12.53
C LYS A 40 8.53 22.76 11.60
N LYS A 41 8.11 23.32 10.44
CA LYS A 41 8.99 23.81 9.35
C LYS A 41 10.04 22.77 8.95
N PRO A 42 9.62 21.56 8.51
CA PRO A 42 10.51 20.43 8.29
C PRO A 42 11.58 20.73 7.23
N LEU A 43 12.77 20.15 7.42
CA LEU A 43 13.86 20.20 6.44
C LEU A 43 13.65 19.12 5.39
N ILE A 44 13.49 19.50 4.13
CA ILE A 44 13.25 18.60 3.00
C ILE A 44 14.48 18.57 2.11
N GLU A 45 15.20 17.45 2.12
CA GLU A 45 16.27 17.22 1.17
C GLU A 45 15.69 16.83 -0.19
N GLN A 46 16.23 17.42 -1.26
CA GLN A 46 15.75 17.18 -2.61
C GLN A 46 16.93 16.83 -3.53
N VAL A 47 17.02 15.56 -3.88
CA VAL A 47 17.85 15.08 -4.98
C VAL A 47 16.98 15.14 -6.23
N THR A 48 16.95 16.33 -6.86
CA THR A 48 16.00 16.67 -7.91
C THR A 48 16.71 17.06 -9.22
N ASN A 49 15.93 17.35 -10.25
CA ASN A 49 16.46 17.72 -11.57
C ASN A 49 16.65 19.23 -11.68
N TYR A 50 17.66 19.65 -12.47
CA TYR A 50 18.02 21.07 -12.62
C TYR A 50 17.00 21.91 -13.40
N VAL A 51 16.03 21.29 -14.10
CA VAL A 51 14.98 22.01 -14.84
C VAL A 51 14.00 22.67 -13.88
N THR A 52 13.68 21.99 -12.77
CA THR A 52 12.62 22.40 -11.83
C THR A 52 13.13 22.70 -10.43
N ILE A 53 14.44 22.64 -10.19
CA ILE A 53 15.06 22.80 -8.86
C ILE A 53 14.62 24.09 -8.15
N ASN A 54 14.56 25.21 -8.86
CA ASN A 54 14.14 26.49 -8.30
C ASN A 54 12.65 26.46 -7.88
N ASP A 55 11.78 25.91 -8.73
CA ASP A 55 10.35 25.81 -8.45
C ASP A 55 10.08 24.87 -7.28
N CYS A 56 10.78 23.75 -7.22
CA CYS A 56 10.70 22.81 -6.09
C CYS A 56 11.14 23.46 -4.76
N ALA A 57 12.21 24.25 -4.77
CA ALA A 57 12.62 25.00 -3.59
C ALA A 57 11.59 26.05 -3.16
N ASN A 58 11.08 26.83 -4.11
CA ASN A 58 10.12 27.89 -3.81
C ASN A 58 8.76 27.34 -3.34
N VAL A 59 8.26 26.26 -3.92
CA VAL A 59 7.00 25.64 -3.49
C VAL A 59 7.13 25.04 -2.08
N THR A 60 8.27 24.48 -1.74
CA THR A 60 8.59 23.97 -0.40
C THR A 60 8.57 25.11 0.62
N LEU A 61 9.17 26.28 0.30
CA LEU A 61 9.11 27.47 1.14
C LEU A 61 7.67 28.01 1.25
N ALA A 62 6.94 28.08 0.14
CA ALA A 62 5.59 28.61 0.11
C ALA A 62 4.64 27.83 1.02
N ILE A 63 4.70 26.51 1.04
CA ILE A 63 3.85 25.67 1.91
C ILE A 63 4.24 25.76 3.39
N GLY A 64 5.46 26.23 3.71
CA GLY A 64 5.97 26.43 5.08
C GLY A 64 7.06 25.47 5.53
N ALA A 65 7.65 24.69 4.63
CA ALA A 65 8.80 23.82 4.90
C ALA A 65 10.14 24.49 4.49
N SER A 66 11.26 23.85 4.77
CA SER A 66 12.61 24.35 4.48
C SER A 66 13.30 23.42 3.47
N PRO A 67 13.59 23.87 2.25
CA PRO A 67 14.26 23.04 1.26
C PRO A 67 15.78 23.03 1.44
N VAL A 68 16.42 21.90 1.14
CA VAL A 68 17.85 21.79 0.87
C VAL A 68 18.07 20.94 -0.38
N MET A 69 18.92 21.42 -1.30
CA MET A 69 19.22 20.72 -2.55
C MET A 69 20.48 19.87 -2.37
N GLY A 70 20.31 18.54 -2.29
CA GLY A 70 21.38 17.58 -2.02
C GLY A 70 21.75 16.80 -3.27
N ASP A 71 22.60 17.34 -4.16
CA ASP A 71 23.08 16.64 -5.35
C ASP A 71 24.55 16.18 -5.27
N GLY A 72 25.30 16.66 -4.25
CA GLY A 72 26.70 16.32 -4.02
C GLY A 72 26.85 14.91 -3.45
N PHE A 73 27.42 14.00 -4.26
CA PHE A 73 27.64 12.60 -3.84
C PHE A 73 28.45 12.49 -2.53
N GLU A 74 29.38 13.40 -2.31
CA GLU A 74 30.29 13.41 -1.16
C GLU A 74 29.57 13.63 0.16
N GLU A 75 28.52 14.47 0.19
CA GLU A 75 27.84 14.91 1.40
C GLU A 75 26.39 14.47 1.55
N VAL A 76 25.78 13.91 0.49
CA VAL A 76 24.35 13.60 0.43
C VAL A 76 23.86 12.75 1.61
N ASP A 77 24.67 11.80 2.09
CA ASP A 77 24.32 10.97 3.25
C ASP A 77 24.27 11.76 4.55
N GLN A 78 25.15 12.74 4.74
CA GLN A 78 25.14 13.61 5.91
C GLN A 78 23.96 14.56 5.88
N MET A 79 23.62 15.07 4.69
CA MET A 79 22.46 15.93 4.49
C MET A 79 21.15 15.16 4.73
N THR A 80 21.05 13.94 4.19
CA THR A 80 19.89 13.07 4.43
C THR A 80 19.68 12.80 5.93
N MET A 81 20.75 12.54 6.69
CA MET A 81 20.63 12.23 8.13
C MET A 81 20.02 13.36 8.97
N ILE A 82 20.16 14.61 8.55
CA ILE A 82 19.60 15.77 9.27
C ILE A 82 18.23 16.20 8.76
N SER A 83 17.77 15.65 7.63
CA SER A 83 16.51 16.00 6.98
C SER A 83 15.32 15.23 7.57
N ASP A 84 14.13 15.81 7.49
CA ASP A 84 12.87 15.23 7.94
C ASP A 84 12.23 14.35 6.86
N ALA A 85 12.48 14.62 5.58
CA ALA A 85 12.08 13.80 4.44
C ALA A 85 13.03 13.99 3.25
N LEU A 86 13.06 13.00 2.35
CA LEU A 86 13.86 12.99 1.14
C LEU A 86 12.97 12.92 -0.10
N VAL A 87 13.24 13.81 -1.06
CA VAL A 87 12.72 13.73 -2.44
C VAL A 87 13.77 13.12 -3.34
N ILE A 88 13.37 12.12 -4.12
CA ILE A 88 14.17 11.57 -5.23
C ILE A 88 13.39 11.81 -6.51
N ASN A 89 13.85 12.74 -7.35
CA ASN A 89 13.24 13.06 -8.63
C ASN A 89 14.11 12.57 -9.79
N TYR A 90 13.52 11.69 -10.58
CA TYR A 90 14.19 10.95 -11.65
C TYR A 90 14.25 11.70 -13.00
N GLY A 91 13.83 12.97 -13.04
CA GLY A 91 13.64 13.75 -14.29
C GLY A 91 14.87 13.86 -15.17
N VAL A 92 16.05 14.12 -14.59
CA VAL A 92 17.33 14.14 -15.31
C VAL A 92 18.26 13.11 -14.68
N ILE A 93 18.28 11.92 -15.29
CA ILE A 93 19.08 10.80 -14.79
C ILE A 93 20.28 10.52 -15.63
N ASN A 94 21.41 10.26 -14.95
CA ASN A 94 22.66 9.76 -15.51
C ASN A 94 23.34 8.86 -14.46
N GLY A 95 24.47 8.23 -14.83
CA GLY A 95 25.15 7.30 -13.93
C GLY A 95 25.68 7.94 -12.63
N ALA A 96 25.94 9.24 -12.58
CA ALA A 96 26.38 9.93 -11.37
C ALA A 96 25.18 10.27 -10.48
N SER A 97 24.13 10.87 -11.04
CA SER A 97 22.91 11.20 -10.28
C SER A 97 22.23 9.95 -9.71
N LEU A 98 22.21 8.82 -10.44
CA LEU A 98 21.68 7.55 -9.93
C LEU A 98 22.44 7.08 -8.68
N LYS A 99 23.77 7.18 -8.67
CA LYS A 99 24.57 6.80 -7.50
C LYS A 99 24.27 7.69 -6.29
N THR A 100 24.10 8.99 -6.51
CA THR A 100 23.71 9.95 -5.46
C THR A 100 22.32 9.60 -4.91
N MET A 101 21.32 9.35 -5.77
CA MET A 101 19.98 8.94 -5.37
C MET A 101 19.97 7.64 -4.55
N ILE A 102 20.76 6.64 -4.98
CA ILE A 102 20.88 5.36 -4.24
C ILE A 102 21.55 5.60 -2.88
N LYS A 103 22.59 6.41 -2.79
CA LYS A 103 23.30 6.73 -1.54
C LYS A 103 22.37 7.45 -0.57
N ALA A 104 21.67 8.50 -1.01
CA ALA A 104 20.68 9.22 -0.22
C ALA A 104 19.55 8.28 0.25
N GLY A 105 18.96 7.53 -0.67
CA GLY A 105 17.86 6.62 -0.37
C GLY A 105 18.22 5.52 0.63
N LYS A 106 19.41 4.90 0.50
CA LYS A 106 19.91 3.93 1.50
C LYS A 106 20.08 4.56 2.88
N THR A 107 20.58 5.78 2.92
CA THR A 107 20.75 6.53 4.17
C THR A 107 19.39 6.84 4.79
N ALA A 108 18.43 7.30 3.99
CA ALA A 108 17.07 7.57 4.44
C ALA A 108 16.41 6.29 5.00
N ASN A 109 16.47 5.17 4.29
CA ASN A 109 15.94 3.89 4.77
C ASN A 109 16.59 3.44 6.08
N LYS A 110 17.91 3.57 6.20
CA LYS A 110 18.65 3.21 7.42
C LYS A 110 18.23 4.04 8.63
N HIS A 111 17.86 5.30 8.42
CA HIS A 111 17.50 6.25 9.46
C HIS A 111 16.00 6.44 9.63
N ASN A 112 15.16 5.65 8.92
CA ASN A 112 13.70 5.73 8.89
C ASN A 112 13.19 7.14 8.50
N ILE A 113 13.84 7.75 7.52
CA ILE A 113 13.44 9.01 6.92
C ILE A 113 12.55 8.68 5.72
N GLY A 114 11.38 9.31 5.64
CA GLY A 114 10.44 9.06 4.56
C GLY A 114 10.98 9.54 3.21
N ILE A 115 10.71 8.76 2.15
CA ILE A 115 11.18 9.03 0.78
C ILE A 115 9.99 9.20 -0.15
N VAL A 116 9.93 10.32 -0.87
CA VAL A 116 8.99 10.53 -1.97
C VAL A 116 9.76 10.41 -3.28
N LEU A 117 9.43 9.38 -4.07
CA LEU A 117 10.03 9.11 -5.37
C LEU A 117 9.11 9.58 -6.50
N ASP A 118 9.68 10.34 -7.44
CA ASP A 118 9.04 10.75 -8.69
C ASP A 118 9.78 10.10 -9.88
N PRO A 119 9.29 8.97 -10.45
CA PRO A 119 9.97 8.19 -11.47
C PRO A 119 9.79 8.79 -12.87
N VAL A 120 10.03 10.10 -13.02
CA VAL A 120 9.80 10.86 -14.25
C VAL A 120 10.40 10.17 -15.48
N GLY A 121 9.55 9.89 -16.47
CA GLY A 121 9.97 9.33 -17.76
C GLY A 121 10.34 7.83 -17.72
N VAL A 122 10.00 7.11 -16.70
CA VAL A 122 10.06 5.63 -16.69
C VAL A 122 9.13 5.11 -17.80
N GLY A 123 9.60 4.07 -18.52
CA GLY A 123 8.95 3.57 -19.73
C GLY A 123 9.46 4.19 -21.04
N ALA A 124 10.07 5.37 -21.00
CA ALA A 124 10.49 6.08 -22.21
C ALA A 124 11.77 5.51 -22.86
N THR A 125 12.72 4.99 -22.08
CA THR A 125 13.98 4.43 -22.60
C THR A 125 14.43 3.22 -21.79
N GLN A 126 15.19 2.33 -22.44
CA GLN A 126 15.76 1.15 -21.77
C GLN A 126 16.63 1.55 -20.56
N PHE A 127 17.49 2.58 -20.71
CA PHE A 127 18.32 3.06 -19.59
C PHE A 127 17.49 3.47 -18.38
N ARG A 128 16.37 4.20 -18.58
CA ARG A 128 15.49 4.60 -17.47
C ARG A 128 14.84 3.39 -16.81
N ASN A 129 14.44 2.39 -17.60
CA ASN A 129 13.83 1.18 -17.07
C ASN A 129 14.83 0.33 -16.27
N GLU A 130 16.07 0.20 -16.72
CA GLU A 130 17.11 -0.51 -15.99
C GLU A 130 17.50 0.23 -14.71
N ALA A 131 17.67 1.53 -14.78
CA ALA A 131 18.08 2.35 -13.66
C ALA A 131 17.02 2.45 -12.55
N ILE A 132 15.71 2.46 -12.88
CA ILE A 132 14.66 2.43 -11.85
C ILE A 132 14.62 1.08 -11.12
N VAL A 133 14.87 -0.03 -11.83
CA VAL A 133 14.98 -1.36 -11.21
C VAL A 133 16.18 -1.40 -10.26
N ASP A 134 17.32 -0.86 -10.67
CA ASP A 134 18.51 -0.77 -9.80
C ASP A 134 18.24 0.09 -8.56
N LEU A 135 17.58 1.23 -8.70
CA LEU A 135 17.18 2.09 -7.59
C LEU A 135 16.25 1.34 -6.61
N LEU A 136 15.14 0.77 -7.11
CA LEU A 136 14.11 0.13 -6.28
C LEU A 136 14.56 -1.20 -5.64
N THR A 137 15.60 -1.83 -6.20
CA THR A 137 16.24 -3.01 -5.58
C THR A 137 17.01 -2.63 -4.30
N GLN A 138 17.48 -1.39 -4.20
CA GLN A 138 18.38 -0.92 -3.15
C GLN A 138 17.75 0.11 -2.21
N VAL A 139 16.68 0.76 -2.66
CA VAL A 139 15.97 1.84 -1.94
C VAL A 139 14.48 1.51 -1.88
N HIS A 140 13.88 1.70 -0.71
CA HIS A 140 12.46 1.48 -0.46
C HIS A 140 11.75 2.82 -0.24
N PRO A 141 11.17 3.43 -1.28
CA PRO A 141 10.40 4.65 -1.15
C PRO A 141 9.13 4.42 -0.31
N THR A 142 8.73 5.42 0.47
CA THR A 142 7.48 5.39 1.23
C THR A 142 6.29 5.91 0.43
N ILE A 143 6.55 6.80 -0.53
CA ILE A 143 5.56 7.31 -1.49
C ILE A 143 6.20 7.24 -2.88
N ILE A 144 5.46 6.71 -3.86
CA ILE A 144 5.82 6.75 -5.28
C ILE A 144 4.73 7.55 -6.00
N LYS A 145 5.11 8.66 -6.66
CA LYS A 145 4.18 9.53 -7.40
C LYS A 145 4.63 9.64 -8.86
N GLY A 146 3.73 9.39 -9.77
CA GLY A 146 3.98 9.55 -11.22
C GLY A 146 2.67 9.81 -11.98
N ASN A 147 2.76 10.03 -13.30
CA ASN A 147 1.58 10.01 -14.15
C ASN A 147 1.14 8.57 -14.48
N ALA A 148 -0.03 8.42 -15.12
CA ALA A 148 -0.57 7.11 -15.45
C ALA A 148 0.41 6.22 -16.23
N SER A 149 1.07 6.75 -17.25
CA SER A 149 2.05 6.00 -18.07
C SER A 149 3.26 5.53 -17.27
N GLU A 150 3.77 6.37 -16.37
CA GLU A 150 4.91 6.06 -15.50
C GLU A 150 4.56 4.94 -14.50
N ILE A 151 3.40 5.04 -13.85
CA ILE A 151 2.95 4.03 -12.88
C ILE A 151 2.60 2.71 -13.56
N MET A 152 1.93 2.73 -14.73
CA MET A 152 1.68 1.52 -15.50
C MET A 152 2.99 0.85 -15.95
N SER A 153 3.97 1.62 -16.39
CA SER A 153 5.31 1.09 -16.75
C SER A 153 6.01 0.47 -15.54
N LEU A 154 5.94 1.12 -14.38
CA LEU A 154 6.54 0.65 -13.13
C LEU A 154 5.90 -0.64 -12.62
N SER A 155 4.59 -0.79 -12.81
CA SER A 155 3.85 -2.00 -12.43
C SER A 155 4.18 -3.22 -13.29
N GLY A 156 4.86 -3.04 -14.43
CA GLY A 156 5.09 -4.09 -15.42
C GLY A 156 3.83 -4.52 -16.19
N MET A 157 2.75 -3.77 -16.09
CA MET A 157 1.55 -3.96 -16.92
C MET A 157 1.83 -3.39 -18.30
N ASN A 158 1.67 -4.22 -19.34
CA ASN A 158 1.98 -3.84 -20.73
C ASN A 158 1.12 -2.65 -21.17
N THR A 159 1.75 -1.51 -21.39
CA THR A 159 1.15 -0.39 -22.10
C THR A 159 1.44 -0.58 -23.59
N GLN A 160 0.42 -0.81 -24.40
CA GLN A 160 0.50 -0.62 -25.87
C GLN A 160 0.45 0.88 -26.23
N SER A 161 0.82 1.79 -25.34
CA SER A 161 0.78 3.23 -25.59
C SER A 161 2.10 3.71 -26.16
N LYS A 162 2.02 4.28 -27.35
CA LYS A 162 3.08 4.99 -28.04
C LYS A 162 3.38 6.31 -27.31
N GLY A 163 4.55 6.41 -26.66
CA GLY A 163 5.13 7.70 -26.27
C GLY A 163 4.70 8.21 -24.89
N VAL A 164 5.44 9.23 -24.44
CA VAL A 164 5.31 9.97 -23.17
C VAL A 164 4.03 10.84 -23.11
N ASP A 165 2.99 10.49 -23.87
CA ASP A 165 1.75 11.23 -23.80
C ASP A 165 0.97 10.85 -22.53
N SER A 166 0.71 11.87 -21.71
CA SER A 166 -0.14 11.86 -20.50
C SER A 166 -1.63 11.57 -20.79
N SER A 167 -1.95 10.94 -21.91
CA SER A 167 -3.31 10.71 -22.38
C SER A 167 -3.97 9.43 -21.84
N ALA A 168 -3.23 8.56 -21.15
CA ALA A 168 -3.87 7.47 -20.42
C ALA A 168 -4.63 8.08 -19.23
N ASP A 169 -5.90 7.80 -19.12
CA ASP A 169 -6.71 8.25 -17.99
C ASP A 169 -6.14 7.64 -16.69
N SER A 170 -5.99 8.46 -15.67
CA SER A 170 -5.54 8.00 -14.34
C SER A 170 -6.45 6.92 -13.76
N LEU A 171 -7.72 6.90 -14.14
CA LEU A 171 -8.66 5.83 -13.78
C LEU A 171 -8.26 4.47 -14.36
N GLU A 172 -7.66 4.43 -15.56
CA GLU A 172 -7.14 3.19 -16.15
C GLU A 172 -5.90 2.67 -15.40
N ALA A 173 -5.22 3.54 -14.64
CA ALA A 173 -4.03 3.20 -13.87
C ALA A 173 -4.33 2.71 -12.44
N ILE A 174 -5.59 2.59 -12.01
CA ILE A 174 -5.96 2.17 -10.65
C ILE A 174 -5.34 0.83 -10.30
N ASP A 175 -5.49 -0.18 -11.16
CA ASP A 175 -4.93 -1.51 -10.91
C ASP A 175 -3.40 -1.50 -10.87
N ALA A 176 -2.77 -0.67 -11.69
CA ALA A 176 -1.32 -0.47 -11.70
C ALA A 176 -0.87 0.22 -10.39
N ALA A 177 -1.60 1.23 -9.93
CA ALA A 177 -1.32 1.93 -8.68
C ALA A 177 -1.45 0.99 -7.47
N LEU A 178 -2.52 0.20 -7.40
CA LEU A 178 -2.72 -0.82 -6.37
C LEU A 178 -1.59 -1.85 -6.38
N LYS A 179 -1.15 -2.28 -7.58
CA LYS A 179 -0.04 -3.22 -7.72
C LYS A 179 1.28 -2.60 -7.23
N VAL A 180 1.60 -1.37 -7.65
CA VAL A 180 2.81 -0.66 -7.21
C VAL A 180 2.79 -0.45 -5.70
N ALA A 181 1.67 -0.02 -5.13
CA ALA A 181 1.54 0.17 -3.69
C ALA A 181 1.82 -1.13 -2.90
N ARG A 182 1.31 -2.26 -3.37
CA ARG A 182 1.50 -3.57 -2.74
C ARG A 182 2.91 -4.12 -2.94
N ASP A 183 3.43 -4.10 -4.17
CA ASP A 183 4.74 -4.66 -4.51
C ASP A 183 5.88 -3.91 -3.80
N HIS A 184 5.76 -2.59 -3.68
CA HIS A 184 6.76 -1.73 -3.04
C HIS A 184 6.42 -1.33 -1.60
N ARG A 185 5.23 -1.72 -1.09
CA ARG A 185 4.75 -1.38 0.28
C ARG A 185 4.83 0.12 0.56
N CYS A 186 4.28 0.88 -0.35
CA CYS A 186 4.30 2.33 -0.33
C CYS A 186 2.91 2.89 -0.63
N VAL A 187 2.73 4.17 -0.45
CA VAL A 187 1.61 4.88 -1.06
C VAL A 187 1.97 5.15 -2.53
N CYS A 188 1.08 4.80 -3.44
CA CYS A 188 1.21 5.12 -4.85
C CYS A 188 0.24 6.25 -5.22
N ALA A 189 0.74 7.29 -5.85
CA ALA A 189 -0.04 8.43 -6.30
C ALA A 189 0.09 8.61 -7.82
N VAL A 190 -1.03 8.59 -8.52
CA VAL A 190 -1.13 8.78 -9.98
C VAL A 190 -1.73 10.15 -10.23
N THR A 191 -0.95 11.04 -10.86
CA THR A 191 -1.44 12.35 -11.23
C THR A 191 -2.04 12.33 -12.64
N GLY A 192 -3.17 13.02 -12.82
CA GLY A 192 -3.89 13.11 -14.08
C GLY A 192 -5.08 14.04 -13.97
N ARG A 193 -6.08 13.87 -14.79
CA ARG A 193 -7.32 14.64 -14.73
C ARG A 193 -8.08 14.41 -13.41
N ILE A 194 -8.11 13.16 -12.97
CA ILE A 194 -8.54 12.78 -11.62
C ILE A 194 -7.31 12.17 -10.97
N ASP A 195 -6.82 12.75 -9.89
CA ASP A 195 -5.67 12.17 -9.21
C ASP A 195 -6.10 10.97 -8.36
N ILE A 196 -5.32 9.87 -8.43
CA ILE A 196 -5.60 8.62 -7.73
C ILE A 196 -4.49 8.35 -6.72
N ILE A 197 -4.82 8.20 -5.46
CA ILE A 197 -3.84 7.87 -4.41
C ILE A 197 -4.28 6.60 -3.70
N THR A 198 -3.38 5.65 -3.52
CA THR A 198 -3.68 4.39 -2.81
C THR A 198 -2.52 3.91 -1.96
N ASP A 199 -2.85 3.35 -0.80
CA ASP A 199 -1.94 2.58 0.06
C ASP A 199 -2.12 1.06 -0.11
N GLY A 200 -2.96 0.65 -1.08
CA GLY A 200 -3.37 -0.73 -1.32
C GLY A 200 -4.62 -1.17 -0.55
N ARG A 201 -5.09 -0.38 0.43
CA ARG A 201 -6.31 -0.60 1.22
C ARG A 201 -7.42 0.40 0.89
N TYR A 202 -7.03 1.64 0.62
CA TYR A 202 -7.94 2.72 0.25
C TYR A 202 -7.53 3.29 -1.10
N ILE A 203 -8.50 3.80 -1.82
CA ILE A 203 -8.31 4.64 -3.00
C ILE A 203 -8.89 6.00 -2.66
N VAL A 204 -8.08 7.04 -2.76
CA VAL A 204 -8.51 8.42 -2.68
C VAL A 204 -8.49 9.00 -4.09
N LYS A 205 -9.61 9.55 -4.54
CA LYS A 205 -9.74 10.27 -5.80
C LYS A 205 -9.84 11.75 -5.52
N ILE A 206 -9.05 12.57 -6.20
CA ILE A 206 -9.10 14.03 -6.11
C ILE A 206 -9.62 14.55 -7.44
N TYR A 207 -10.70 15.31 -7.40
CA TYR A 207 -11.38 15.88 -8.57
C TYR A 207 -11.08 17.37 -8.76
N ASN A 208 -10.24 17.96 -7.89
CA ASN A 208 -9.74 19.32 -8.09
C ASN A 208 -8.78 19.33 -9.30
N GLU A 209 -9.07 20.17 -10.29
CA GLU A 209 -8.37 20.13 -11.59
C GLU A 209 -8.19 21.53 -12.16
N SER A 210 -7.08 21.77 -12.82
CA SER A 210 -6.88 22.93 -13.70
C SER A 210 -6.03 22.55 -14.91
N ASP A 211 -6.61 22.62 -16.11
CA ASP A 211 -5.93 22.38 -17.37
C ASP A 211 -4.71 23.31 -17.54
N LEU A 212 -4.74 24.52 -16.95
CA LEU A 212 -3.66 25.50 -17.04
C LEU A 212 -2.36 25.04 -16.34
N LEU A 213 -2.45 24.11 -15.37
CA LEU A 213 -1.25 23.54 -14.73
C LEU A 213 -0.36 22.82 -15.75
N SER A 214 -0.91 22.28 -16.84
CA SER A 214 -0.17 21.60 -17.89
C SER A 214 0.75 22.56 -18.69
N TYR A 215 0.47 23.85 -18.67
CA TYR A 215 1.31 24.87 -19.31
C TYR A 215 2.48 25.37 -18.42
N ILE A 216 2.57 24.89 -17.17
CA ILE A 216 3.67 25.20 -16.26
C ILE A 216 4.60 23.99 -16.14
N THR A 217 5.85 24.15 -16.59
CA THR A 217 6.84 23.10 -16.43
C THR A 217 7.10 22.81 -14.96
N GLY A 218 7.09 21.52 -14.58
CA GLY A 218 7.52 21.07 -13.26
C GLY A 218 6.44 21.02 -12.18
N THR A 219 5.16 21.25 -12.50
CA THR A 219 4.07 21.09 -11.54
C THR A 219 4.07 19.71 -10.90
N GLY A 220 4.34 18.65 -11.67
CA GLY A 220 4.52 17.29 -11.13
C GLY A 220 5.66 17.19 -10.12
N CYS A 221 6.83 17.77 -10.42
CA CYS A 221 7.97 17.79 -9.50
C CYS A 221 7.67 18.61 -8.23
N MET A 222 6.94 19.72 -8.36
CA MET A 222 6.50 20.53 -7.23
C MET A 222 5.55 19.75 -6.31
N ILE A 223 4.62 18.95 -6.87
CA ILE A 223 3.74 18.06 -6.09
C ILE A 223 4.56 17.10 -5.23
N THR A 224 5.65 16.55 -5.77
CA THR A 224 6.53 15.65 -5.03
C THR A 224 7.19 16.35 -3.84
N SER A 225 7.61 17.62 -4.02
CA SER A 225 8.17 18.45 -2.94
C SER A 225 7.11 18.81 -1.88
N LEU A 226 5.87 19.08 -2.30
CA LEU A 226 4.74 19.32 -1.39
C LEU A 226 4.43 18.05 -0.57
N ALA A 227 4.31 16.89 -1.20
CA ALA A 227 4.07 15.63 -0.49
C ALA A 227 5.18 15.32 0.54
N ALA A 228 6.45 15.57 0.17
CA ALA A 228 7.58 15.44 1.09
C ALA A 228 7.50 16.46 2.26
N SER A 229 6.96 17.65 2.02
CA SER A 229 6.77 18.66 3.06
C SER A 229 5.74 18.21 4.12
N PHE A 230 4.61 17.64 3.70
CA PHE A 230 3.64 17.02 4.59
C PHE A 230 4.24 15.83 5.35
N LEU A 231 4.98 14.97 4.65
CA LEU A 231 5.66 13.80 5.23
C LEU A 231 6.68 14.22 6.29
N GLY A 232 7.53 15.18 5.98
CA GLY A 232 8.48 15.78 6.92
C GLY A 232 7.78 16.48 8.09
N GLY A 233 6.58 17.03 7.88
CA GLY A 233 5.71 17.60 8.91
C GLY A 233 5.22 16.57 9.93
N GLY A 234 5.26 15.29 9.59
CA GLY A 234 4.85 14.17 10.45
C GLY A 234 3.45 13.64 10.12
N ALA A 235 2.91 14.00 8.95
CA ALA A 235 1.68 13.41 8.46
C ALA A 235 1.88 11.94 8.07
N SER A 236 0.81 11.17 8.04
CA SER A 236 0.83 9.82 7.52
C SER A 236 1.19 9.76 6.03
N LEU A 237 1.56 8.58 5.54
CA LEU A 237 1.97 8.43 4.14
C LEU A 237 0.84 8.82 3.17
N LEU A 238 -0.38 8.34 3.43
CA LEU A 238 -1.55 8.62 2.60
C LEU A 238 -1.92 10.11 2.67
N VAL A 239 -2.00 10.68 3.89
CA VAL A 239 -2.27 12.11 4.10
C VAL A 239 -1.20 12.99 3.44
N SER A 240 0.07 12.56 3.47
CA SER A 240 1.18 13.29 2.83
C SER A 240 1.05 13.34 1.31
N ALA A 241 0.72 12.22 0.69
CA ALA A 241 0.52 12.15 -0.76
C ALA A 241 -0.72 12.97 -1.19
N VAL A 242 -1.85 12.79 -0.48
CA VAL A 242 -3.09 13.53 -0.75
C VAL A 242 -2.88 15.02 -0.53
N GLY A 243 -2.26 15.43 0.60
CA GLY A 243 -2.01 16.83 0.93
C GLY A 243 -1.13 17.55 -0.09
N GLY A 244 -0.09 16.86 -0.59
CA GLY A 244 0.79 17.43 -1.63
C GLY A 244 0.08 17.67 -2.96
N ILE A 245 -0.73 16.71 -3.41
CA ILE A 245 -1.52 16.84 -4.65
C ILE A 245 -2.61 17.90 -4.46
N LEU A 246 -3.40 17.80 -3.41
CA LEU A 246 -4.52 18.71 -3.14
C LEU A 246 -4.07 20.15 -3.04
N ALA A 247 -2.92 20.43 -2.41
CA ALA A 247 -2.37 21.79 -2.33
C ALA A 247 -2.09 22.40 -3.70
N MET A 248 -1.55 21.59 -4.64
CA MET A 248 -1.30 22.05 -6.02
C MET A 248 -2.61 22.19 -6.81
N SER A 249 -3.50 21.22 -6.71
CA SER A 249 -4.75 21.19 -7.50
C SER A 249 -5.68 22.33 -7.09
N ILE A 250 -5.91 22.57 -5.79
CA ILE A 250 -6.69 23.72 -5.28
C ILE A 250 -6.04 25.04 -5.68
N ALA A 251 -4.71 25.16 -5.52
CA ALA A 251 -4.01 26.37 -5.90
C ALA A 251 -4.14 26.68 -7.39
N GLY A 252 -4.15 25.63 -8.24
CA GLY A 252 -4.38 25.73 -9.67
C GLY A 252 -5.79 26.14 -10.04
N GLU A 253 -6.82 25.59 -9.38
CA GLU A 253 -8.22 25.96 -9.58
C GLU A 253 -8.48 27.44 -9.22
N GLU A 254 -8.04 27.87 -8.02
CA GLU A 254 -8.20 29.26 -7.59
C GLU A 254 -7.48 30.24 -8.52
N ALA A 255 -6.26 29.87 -9.00
CA ALA A 255 -5.53 30.68 -9.96
C ALA A 255 -6.24 30.74 -11.33
N ALA A 256 -6.86 29.63 -11.78
CA ALA A 256 -7.59 29.57 -13.03
C ALA A 256 -8.87 30.44 -13.03
N ILE A 257 -9.56 30.51 -11.90
CA ILE A 257 -10.73 31.41 -11.75
C ILE A 257 -10.29 32.86 -12.00
N ARG A 258 -9.20 33.28 -11.37
CA ARG A 258 -8.67 34.63 -11.52
C ARG A 258 -8.19 34.91 -12.94
N GLU A 259 -7.47 33.94 -13.58
CA GLU A 259 -6.98 34.09 -14.95
C GLU A 259 -8.15 34.23 -15.95
N ASN A 260 -9.23 33.47 -15.76
CA ASN A 260 -10.43 33.57 -16.59
C ASN A 260 -11.14 34.94 -16.48
N GLU A 261 -11.05 35.59 -15.34
CA GLU A 261 -11.62 36.93 -15.12
C GLU A 261 -10.72 38.05 -15.66
N GLU A 262 -9.43 37.96 -15.45
CA GLU A 262 -8.46 39.02 -15.70
C GLU A 262 -7.70 38.86 -17.03
N ASN A 263 -7.56 37.61 -17.56
CA ASN A 263 -6.83 37.24 -18.79
C ASN A 263 -5.39 37.76 -18.84
N ASN A 264 -4.65 37.63 -17.74
CA ASN A 264 -3.29 38.12 -17.56
C ASN A 264 -2.20 37.26 -18.19
N GLY A 265 -2.53 36.02 -18.54
CA GLY A 265 -1.66 35.04 -19.19
C GLY A 265 -0.93 34.10 -18.22
N ILE A 266 -0.31 33.07 -18.79
CA ILE A 266 0.26 31.93 -18.05
C ILE A 266 1.34 32.30 -17.01
N ALA A 267 2.04 33.41 -17.18
CA ALA A 267 3.04 33.86 -16.21
C ALA A 267 2.35 34.31 -14.91
N SER A 268 1.29 35.11 -15.02
CA SER A 268 0.47 35.55 -13.87
C SER A 268 -0.22 34.37 -13.20
N TYR A 269 -0.74 33.44 -14.01
CA TYR A 269 -1.32 32.21 -13.49
C TYR A 269 -0.29 31.40 -12.62
N ARG A 270 0.97 31.27 -13.09
CA ARG A 270 2.03 30.62 -12.31
C ARG A 270 2.32 31.34 -10.99
N GLU A 271 2.35 32.68 -11.01
CA GLU A 271 2.54 33.48 -9.80
C GLU A 271 1.37 33.28 -8.82
N ASP A 272 0.14 33.24 -9.33
CA ASP A 272 -1.06 33.02 -8.51
C ASP A 272 -1.10 31.61 -7.92
N VAL A 273 -0.70 30.57 -8.66
CA VAL A 273 -0.54 29.21 -8.12
C VAL A 273 0.42 29.22 -6.92
N MET A 274 1.57 29.88 -7.03
CA MET A 274 2.55 29.97 -5.94
C MET A 274 1.99 30.74 -4.74
N ASN A 275 1.27 31.84 -4.99
CA ASN A 275 0.61 32.64 -3.96
C ASN A 275 -0.49 31.85 -3.24
N ASN A 276 -1.25 31.02 -3.97
CA ASN A 276 -2.31 30.20 -3.39
C ASN A 276 -1.74 29.05 -2.57
N ILE A 277 -0.61 28.44 -2.97
CA ILE A 277 0.11 27.46 -2.12
C ILE A 277 0.59 28.12 -0.82
N TYR A 278 1.11 29.36 -0.87
CA TYR A 278 1.49 30.08 0.33
C TYR A 278 0.29 30.34 1.27
N LYS A 279 -0.90 30.61 0.72
CA LYS A 279 -2.15 30.84 1.46
C LYS A 279 -2.85 29.54 1.86
N PHE A 280 -2.52 28.41 1.26
CA PHE A 280 -3.17 27.12 1.48
C PHE A 280 -3.20 26.77 2.98
N ASN A 281 -4.36 26.47 3.51
CA ASN A 281 -4.57 26.25 4.94
C ASN A 281 -5.78 25.32 5.18
N GLN A 282 -6.11 25.09 6.45
CA GLN A 282 -7.23 24.24 6.85
C GLN A 282 -8.60 24.68 6.28
N TYR A 283 -8.80 25.97 6.03
CA TYR A 283 -10.05 26.47 5.42
C TYR A 283 -10.09 26.12 3.93
N SER A 284 -8.98 26.28 3.20
CA SER A 284 -8.87 25.85 1.81
C SER A 284 -9.21 24.35 1.67
N ILE A 285 -8.72 23.51 2.60
CA ILE A 285 -9.00 22.07 2.60
C ILE A 285 -10.49 21.80 2.85
N ARG A 286 -11.09 22.40 3.88
CA ARG A 286 -12.49 22.16 4.24
C ARG A 286 -13.49 22.63 3.18
N ASP A 287 -13.21 23.77 2.57
CA ASP A 287 -14.16 24.43 1.68
C ASP A 287 -14.00 23.99 0.21
N LEU A 288 -12.78 23.62 -0.21
CA LEU A 288 -12.45 23.41 -1.62
C LEU A 288 -12.07 21.97 -1.98
N ALA A 289 -11.75 21.11 -1.00
CA ALA A 289 -11.35 19.74 -1.31
C ALA A 289 -12.50 18.92 -1.90
N ASN A 290 -12.35 18.52 -3.16
CA ASN A 290 -13.28 17.66 -3.86
C ASN A 290 -12.68 16.25 -3.96
N ILE A 291 -12.90 15.46 -2.91
CA ILE A 291 -12.30 14.14 -2.75
C ILE A 291 -13.36 13.06 -2.51
N GLU A 292 -13.04 11.86 -2.96
CA GLU A 292 -13.78 10.62 -2.69
C GLU A 292 -12.82 9.59 -2.08
N VAL A 293 -13.30 8.82 -1.11
CA VAL A 293 -12.52 7.76 -0.45
C VAL A 293 -13.27 6.45 -0.61
N GLU A 294 -12.60 5.46 -1.19
CA GLU A 294 -13.13 4.11 -1.39
C GLU A 294 -12.25 3.10 -0.67
N LYS A 295 -12.84 2.17 0.07
CA LYS A 295 -12.13 1.02 0.62
C LYS A 295 -11.96 -0.03 -0.48
N VAL A 296 -10.75 -0.50 -0.68
CA VAL A 296 -10.46 -1.59 -1.64
C VAL A 296 -10.90 -2.91 -1.03
N GLU A 297 -11.79 -3.63 -1.72
CA GLU A 297 -12.10 -5.00 -1.30
C GLU A 297 -10.83 -5.86 -1.42
N TYR A 298 -10.43 -6.48 -0.33
CA TYR A 298 -9.28 -7.37 -0.35
C TYR A 298 -9.55 -8.58 -1.25
N LYS A 299 -8.51 -9.01 -2.00
CA LYS A 299 -8.61 -10.11 -2.96
C LYS A 299 -9.19 -11.41 -2.37
N TYR A 300 -8.99 -11.64 -1.08
CA TYR A 300 -9.37 -12.86 -0.39
C TYR A 300 -10.34 -12.62 0.79
N PRO A 301 -11.56 -12.11 0.54
CA PRO A 301 -12.53 -11.86 1.61
C PRO A 301 -12.93 -13.15 2.33
N LEU A 302 -12.88 -14.30 1.63
CA LEU A 302 -13.06 -15.62 2.19
C LEU A 302 -11.94 -16.57 1.75
N TYR A 303 -11.24 -17.11 2.73
CA TYR A 303 -10.13 -18.03 2.62
C TYR A 303 -10.55 -19.41 3.15
N LEU A 304 -10.57 -20.42 2.29
CA LEU A 304 -10.84 -21.79 2.70
C LEU A 304 -9.56 -22.48 3.17
N VAL A 305 -9.52 -22.95 4.40
CA VAL A 305 -8.47 -23.87 4.88
C VAL A 305 -9.03 -25.29 4.94
N THR A 306 -8.32 -26.25 4.37
CA THR A 306 -8.83 -27.64 4.28
C THR A 306 -8.60 -28.42 5.57
N ASP A 307 -9.54 -29.32 5.86
CA ASP A 307 -9.44 -30.40 6.84
C ASP A 307 -10.34 -31.54 6.38
N GLU A 308 -9.76 -32.68 6.00
CA GLU A 308 -10.53 -33.83 5.50
C GLU A 308 -11.54 -34.33 6.51
N LYS A 309 -11.20 -34.30 7.82
CA LYS A 309 -12.11 -34.73 8.89
C LYS A 309 -13.36 -33.84 8.97
N ALA A 310 -13.21 -32.58 8.63
CA ALA A 310 -14.34 -31.65 8.60
C ALA A 310 -15.36 -31.99 7.51
N CYS A 311 -14.98 -32.72 6.47
CA CYS A 311 -15.89 -33.12 5.39
C CYS A 311 -16.94 -34.18 5.84
N LYS A 312 -16.78 -34.80 7.01
CA LYS A 312 -17.74 -35.76 7.58
C LYS A 312 -18.12 -36.91 6.62
N GLY A 313 -17.15 -37.44 5.89
CA GLY A 313 -17.31 -38.54 4.94
C GLY A 313 -17.81 -38.16 3.54
N LYS A 314 -18.01 -36.88 3.26
CA LYS A 314 -18.22 -36.36 1.89
C LYS A 314 -16.92 -36.38 1.11
N ASP A 315 -17.03 -36.38 -0.24
CA ASP A 315 -15.84 -36.27 -1.08
C ASP A 315 -15.11 -34.96 -0.80
N PHE A 316 -13.82 -35.06 -0.48
CA PHE A 316 -12.96 -33.95 -0.11
C PHE A 316 -12.80 -32.95 -1.26
N TYR A 317 -12.54 -33.43 -2.45
CA TYR A 317 -12.27 -32.59 -3.62
C TYR A 317 -13.53 -31.88 -4.08
N GLU A 318 -14.66 -32.59 -4.12
CA GLU A 318 -15.95 -31.98 -4.46
C GLU A 318 -16.36 -30.93 -3.43
N SER A 319 -16.09 -31.16 -2.14
CA SER A 319 -16.39 -30.17 -1.08
C SER A 319 -15.57 -28.90 -1.24
N VAL A 320 -14.28 -29.03 -1.63
CA VAL A 320 -13.43 -27.86 -1.90
C VAL A 320 -13.86 -27.16 -3.19
N GLU A 321 -14.12 -27.90 -4.28
CA GLU A 321 -14.58 -27.31 -5.55
C GLU A 321 -15.93 -26.61 -5.40
N ALA A 322 -16.85 -27.17 -4.62
CA ALA A 322 -18.12 -26.54 -4.28
C ALA A 322 -17.92 -25.21 -3.50
N SER A 323 -16.95 -25.19 -2.56
CA SER A 323 -16.62 -23.97 -1.83
C SER A 323 -16.05 -22.88 -2.78
N ILE A 324 -15.25 -23.27 -3.75
CA ILE A 324 -14.72 -22.37 -4.79
C ILE A 324 -15.87 -21.81 -5.64
N ARG A 325 -16.83 -22.64 -6.08
CA ARG A 325 -18.03 -22.18 -6.79
C ARG A 325 -18.89 -21.24 -5.94
N GLY A 326 -18.86 -21.42 -4.60
CA GLY A 326 -19.51 -20.55 -3.64
C GLY A 326 -18.85 -19.19 -3.43
N GLY A 327 -17.61 -19.02 -3.95
CA GLY A 327 -16.89 -17.74 -3.95
C GLY A 327 -15.60 -17.68 -3.13
N ALA A 328 -15.09 -18.81 -2.62
CA ALA A 328 -13.74 -18.84 -2.03
C ALA A 328 -12.69 -18.46 -3.10
N LYS A 329 -11.79 -17.53 -2.77
CA LYS A 329 -10.79 -16.97 -3.68
C LYS A 329 -9.39 -17.47 -3.45
N ILE A 330 -9.16 -18.15 -2.34
CA ILE A 330 -7.89 -18.77 -1.97
C ILE A 330 -8.17 -20.05 -1.17
N VAL A 331 -7.41 -21.09 -1.45
CA VAL A 331 -7.53 -22.39 -0.77
C VAL A 331 -6.19 -22.81 -0.19
N GLN A 332 -6.16 -23.11 1.09
CA GLN A 332 -4.99 -23.65 1.78
C GLN A 332 -5.15 -25.14 2.04
N LEU A 333 -4.25 -25.94 1.47
CA LEU A 333 -4.14 -27.34 1.81
C LEU A 333 -3.39 -27.53 3.13
N ARG A 334 -4.10 -28.00 4.16
CA ARG A 334 -3.57 -28.25 5.49
C ARG A 334 -3.71 -29.71 5.87
N GLU A 335 -2.59 -30.44 5.91
CA GLU A 335 -2.52 -31.85 6.28
C GLU A 335 -1.42 -32.05 7.33
N LYS A 336 -1.80 -32.36 8.56
CA LYS A 336 -0.85 -32.48 9.69
C LYS A 336 -0.25 -33.89 9.85
N ASN A 337 -0.95 -34.95 9.38
CA ASN A 337 -0.60 -36.33 9.66
C ASN A 337 -0.59 -37.21 8.40
N MET A 338 -0.33 -36.61 7.24
CA MET A 338 -0.28 -37.29 5.96
C MET A 338 1.17 -37.55 5.53
N ASP A 339 1.44 -38.74 4.95
CA ASP A 339 2.72 -39.02 4.39
C ASP A 339 3.06 -38.08 3.23
N THR A 340 4.35 -37.76 3.06
CA THR A 340 4.82 -36.78 2.07
C THR A 340 4.35 -37.10 0.65
N ARG A 341 4.34 -38.38 0.26
CA ARG A 341 3.88 -38.79 -1.07
C ARG A 341 2.39 -38.50 -1.28
N ASP A 342 1.59 -38.84 -0.31
CA ASP A 342 0.13 -38.64 -0.38
C ASP A 342 -0.23 -37.13 -0.31
N PHE A 343 0.49 -36.38 0.52
CA PHE A 343 0.35 -34.91 0.56
C PHE A 343 0.70 -34.29 -0.81
N PHE A 344 1.82 -34.71 -1.43
CA PHE A 344 2.21 -34.24 -2.75
C PHE A 344 1.15 -34.54 -3.82
N ASN A 345 0.64 -35.75 -3.86
CA ASN A 345 -0.40 -36.15 -4.81
C ASN A 345 -1.71 -35.36 -4.60
N ARG A 346 -2.11 -35.16 -3.34
CA ARG A 346 -3.28 -34.37 -2.97
C ARG A 346 -3.09 -32.90 -3.38
N ALA A 347 -1.91 -32.36 -3.16
CA ALA A 347 -1.56 -31.00 -3.51
C ALA A 347 -1.63 -30.76 -5.03
N LEU A 348 -1.10 -31.68 -5.86
CA LEU A 348 -1.21 -31.59 -7.31
C LEU A 348 -2.66 -31.53 -7.78
N LYS A 349 -3.50 -32.46 -7.28
CA LYS A 349 -4.91 -32.51 -7.67
C LYS A 349 -5.69 -31.25 -7.23
N LEU A 350 -5.44 -30.75 -6.02
CA LEU A 350 -6.08 -29.53 -5.55
C LEU A 350 -5.62 -28.29 -6.32
N LYS A 351 -4.33 -28.21 -6.66
CA LYS A 351 -3.82 -27.14 -7.51
C LYS A 351 -4.55 -27.08 -8.85
N GLU A 352 -4.74 -28.24 -9.51
CA GLU A 352 -5.49 -28.31 -10.78
C GLU A 352 -6.92 -27.78 -10.63
N ILE A 353 -7.62 -28.17 -9.54
CA ILE A 353 -8.96 -27.68 -9.26
C ILE A 353 -8.96 -26.16 -9.03
N CYS A 354 -8.06 -25.63 -8.18
CA CYS A 354 -7.96 -24.22 -7.90
C CYS A 354 -7.67 -23.41 -9.17
N HIS A 355 -6.66 -23.81 -9.94
CA HIS A 355 -6.27 -23.10 -11.17
C HIS A 355 -7.35 -23.13 -12.25
N LYS A 356 -8.10 -24.25 -12.39
CA LYS A 356 -9.25 -24.33 -13.29
C LYS A 356 -10.29 -23.23 -13.02
N HIS A 357 -10.42 -22.81 -11.77
CA HIS A 357 -11.37 -21.76 -11.35
C HIS A 357 -10.71 -20.39 -11.11
N GLY A 358 -9.41 -20.23 -11.41
CA GLY A 358 -8.69 -18.97 -11.18
C GLY A 358 -8.54 -18.60 -9.70
N VAL A 359 -8.41 -19.61 -8.82
CA VAL A 359 -8.28 -19.46 -7.36
C VAL A 359 -6.85 -19.78 -6.95
N ASP A 360 -6.27 -18.96 -6.07
CA ASP A 360 -4.90 -19.17 -5.60
C ASP A 360 -4.82 -20.36 -4.64
N PHE A 361 -3.76 -21.15 -4.80
CA PHE A 361 -3.51 -22.36 -4.03
C PHE A 361 -2.29 -22.25 -3.13
N VAL A 362 -2.49 -22.44 -1.82
CA VAL A 362 -1.47 -22.27 -0.78
C VAL A 362 -1.25 -23.57 -0.02
N ILE A 363 0.01 -23.89 0.31
CA ILE A 363 0.39 -25.04 1.14
C ILE A 363 0.65 -24.58 2.58
N ASN A 364 0.10 -25.31 3.56
CA ASN A 364 0.36 -25.04 4.97
C ASN A 364 1.66 -25.72 5.43
N ASP A 365 2.53 -24.98 6.14
CA ASP A 365 3.78 -25.40 6.79
C ASP A 365 4.88 -25.94 5.82
N ARG A 366 4.54 -26.72 4.83
CA ARG A 366 5.45 -27.52 3.99
C ARG A 366 5.96 -26.74 2.77
N LEU A 367 7.03 -25.97 2.97
CA LEU A 367 7.70 -25.21 1.89
C LEU A 367 8.20 -26.14 0.74
N ASP A 368 8.71 -27.31 1.10
CA ASP A 368 9.18 -28.31 0.16
C ASP A 368 8.06 -28.81 -0.78
N ILE A 369 6.87 -29.05 -0.25
CA ILE A 369 5.69 -29.43 -1.05
C ILE A 369 5.24 -28.25 -1.91
N ALA A 370 5.20 -27.03 -1.34
CA ALA A 370 4.82 -25.82 -2.09
C ALA A 370 5.71 -25.63 -3.33
N MET A 371 7.02 -25.81 -3.18
CA MET A 371 7.97 -25.77 -4.30
C MET A 371 7.76 -26.92 -5.29
N ALA A 372 7.63 -28.15 -4.79
CA ALA A 372 7.53 -29.35 -5.62
C ALA A 372 6.28 -29.36 -6.53
N VAL A 373 5.16 -28.80 -6.05
CA VAL A 373 3.93 -28.66 -6.84
C VAL A 373 3.82 -27.29 -7.52
N ASP A 374 4.79 -26.41 -7.32
CA ASP A 374 4.74 -25.02 -7.77
C ASP A 374 3.42 -24.34 -7.36
N ALA A 375 3.08 -24.41 -6.06
CA ALA A 375 1.91 -23.73 -5.49
C ALA A 375 2.03 -22.20 -5.62
N ASP A 376 0.92 -21.48 -5.53
CA ASP A 376 0.92 -20.02 -5.59
C ASP A 376 1.53 -19.40 -4.33
N GLY A 377 1.55 -20.15 -3.21
CA GLY A 377 2.16 -19.69 -1.98
C GLY A 377 2.26 -20.74 -0.87
N VAL A 378 2.68 -20.24 0.30
CA VAL A 378 2.81 -21.00 1.53
C VAL A 378 2.22 -20.21 2.71
N HIS A 379 1.64 -20.90 3.69
CA HIS A 379 1.25 -20.32 4.97
C HIS A 379 2.07 -20.98 6.08
N LEU A 380 2.76 -20.16 6.89
CA LEU A 380 3.68 -20.61 7.91
C LEU A 380 3.21 -20.16 9.32
N GLY A 381 3.36 -21.05 10.28
CA GLY A 381 3.23 -20.73 11.70
C GLY A 381 4.56 -20.31 12.32
N GLN A 382 4.53 -19.93 13.61
CA GLN A 382 5.70 -19.44 14.34
C GLN A 382 6.77 -20.51 14.58
N SER A 383 6.41 -21.79 14.51
CA SER A 383 7.37 -22.93 14.66
C SER A 383 7.88 -23.46 13.33
N ASP A 384 7.42 -22.92 12.21
CA ASP A 384 7.80 -23.35 10.87
C ASP A 384 9.03 -22.59 10.37
N MET A 385 9.31 -22.65 9.06
CA MET A 385 10.44 -21.93 8.48
C MET A 385 10.29 -20.40 8.68
N PRO A 386 11.33 -19.71 9.20
CA PRO A 386 11.28 -18.25 9.31
C PRO A 386 10.99 -17.58 7.96
N ILE A 387 10.15 -16.56 7.99
CA ILE A 387 9.66 -15.85 6.79
C ILE A 387 10.81 -15.33 5.90
N GLN A 388 11.90 -14.83 6.50
CA GLN A 388 13.06 -14.33 5.75
C GLN A 388 13.64 -15.43 4.86
N LYS A 389 13.75 -16.65 5.43
CA LYS A 389 14.31 -17.79 4.71
C LYS A 389 13.33 -18.35 3.66
N ALA A 390 12.06 -18.37 3.99
CA ALA A 390 11.02 -18.72 3.03
C ALA A 390 11.02 -17.79 1.82
N LYS A 391 11.17 -16.49 2.03
CA LYS A 391 11.27 -15.48 0.96
C LYS A 391 12.53 -15.64 0.09
N GLU A 392 13.68 -15.90 0.71
CA GLU A 392 14.91 -16.20 -0.04
C GLU A 392 14.73 -17.40 -0.99
N ILE A 393 14.00 -18.43 -0.54
CA ILE A 393 13.80 -19.68 -1.29
C ILE A 393 12.72 -19.51 -2.37
N LEU A 394 11.56 -18.93 -2.03
CA LEU A 394 10.41 -18.83 -2.94
C LEU A 394 10.49 -17.61 -3.88
N GLY A 395 11.29 -16.59 -3.53
CA GLY A 395 11.33 -15.32 -4.24
C GLY A 395 10.11 -14.44 -3.97
N HIS A 396 10.04 -13.29 -4.67
CA HIS A 396 9.02 -12.26 -4.41
C HIS A 396 7.65 -12.50 -5.08
N LYS A 397 7.54 -13.53 -5.94
CA LYS A 397 6.31 -13.80 -6.70
C LYS A 397 5.32 -14.73 -6.01
N LYS A 398 5.76 -15.43 -4.97
CA LYS A 398 4.92 -16.39 -4.23
C LYS A 398 4.30 -15.72 -3.01
N ILE A 399 3.05 -16.07 -2.73
CA ILE A 399 2.29 -15.62 -1.57
C ILE A 399 2.88 -16.25 -0.30
N ILE A 400 3.19 -15.45 0.71
CA ILE A 400 3.62 -15.93 2.02
C ILE A 400 2.70 -15.38 3.09
N GLY A 401 1.85 -16.24 3.66
CA GLY A 401 1.02 -15.92 4.81
C GLY A 401 1.69 -16.36 6.11
N ILE A 402 1.47 -15.62 7.19
CA ILE A 402 2.01 -15.92 8.53
C ILE A 402 0.88 -15.95 9.56
N SER A 403 0.88 -16.97 10.43
CA SER A 403 0.02 -16.96 11.62
C SER A 403 0.61 -16.02 12.67
N ALA A 404 -0.20 -15.11 13.24
CA ALA A 404 0.20 -14.24 14.34
C ALA A 404 -0.82 -14.30 15.49
N LYS A 405 -0.34 -14.33 16.76
CA LYS A 405 -1.16 -14.40 17.96
C LYS A 405 -1.06 -13.14 18.82
N ASN A 406 -0.10 -12.29 18.55
CA ASN A 406 0.16 -11.05 19.27
C ASN A 406 0.76 -10.01 18.34
N MET A 407 0.81 -8.77 18.79
CA MET A 407 1.33 -7.64 18.03
C MET A 407 2.79 -7.81 17.59
N GLU A 408 3.64 -8.42 18.43
CA GLU A 408 5.06 -8.62 18.11
C GLU A 408 5.22 -9.55 16.90
N GLU A 409 4.51 -10.69 16.87
CA GLU A 409 4.50 -11.62 15.74
C GLU A 409 3.92 -10.97 14.47
N ALA A 410 2.89 -10.15 14.60
CA ALA A 410 2.28 -9.44 13.48
C ALA A 410 3.22 -8.40 12.87
N LEU A 411 3.88 -7.59 13.70
CA LEU A 411 4.88 -6.61 13.27
C LEU A 411 6.11 -7.27 12.65
N GLU A 412 6.55 -8.41 13.19
CA GLU A 412 7.66 -9.19 12.62
C GLU A 412 7.28 -9.75 11.24
N ALA A 413 6.10 -10.32 11.09
CA ALA A 413 5.58 -10.80 9.81
C ALA A 413 5.54 -9.68 8.76
N GLN A 414 5.00 -8.51 9.13
CA GLN A 414 4.97 -7.34 8.26
C GLN A 414 6.40 -6.87 7.89
N LYS A 415 7.28 -6.74 8.89
CA LYS A 415 8.67 -6.29 8.68
C LYS A 415 9.41 -7.14 7.66
N TYR A 416 9.21 -8.45 7.69
CA TYR A 416 9.89 -9.38 6.81
C TYR A 416 9.08 -9.76 5.57
N GLY A 417 7.93 -9.13 5.38
CA GLY A 417 7.25 -9.11 4.12
C GLY A 417 6.25 -10.20 3.89
N ALA A 418 5.51 -10.58 4.90
CA ALA A 418 4.31 -11.37 4.70
C ALA A 418 3.31 -10.65 3.78
N ASP A 419 2.60 -11.40 2.96
CA ASP A 419 1.55 -10.87 2.09
C ASP A 419 0.22 -10.73 2.81
N TYR A 420 0.04 -11.46 3.91
CA TYR A 420 -1.07 -11.35 4.86
C TYR A 420 -0.71 -12.05 6.18
N ILE A 421 -1.44 -11.72 7.24
CA ILE A 421 -1.40 -12.48 8.49
C ILE A 421 -2.74 -13.13 8.79
N GLY A 422 -2.69 -14.35 9.36
CA GLY A 422 -3.83 -15.06 9.92
C GLY A 422 -3.84 -14.90 11.44
N VAL A 423 -4.86 -14.23 12.00
CA VAL A 423 -4.97 -13.91 13.42
C VAL A 423 -6.07 -14.78 14.07
N GLY A 424 -5.72 -15.53 15.08
CA GLY A 424 -6.67 -16.42 15.77
C GLY A 424 -6.02 -17.43 16.72
N ALA A 425 -6.86 -18.21 17.48
CA ALA A 425 -8.30 -18.40 17.26
C ALA A 425 -9.13 -17.26 17.85
N ILE A 426 -10.13 -16.77 17.09
CA ILE A 426 -11.05 -15.72 17.54
C ILE A 426 -12.21 -16.34 18.36
N PHE A 427 -12.72 -17.49 17.94
CA PHE A 427 -13.75 -18.24 18.66
C PHE A 427 -13.27 -19.65 18.95
N ASP A 428 -13.88 -20.30 19.93
CA ASP A 428 -13.59 -21.70 20.27
C ASP A 428 -13.68 -22.60 19.04
N THR A 429 -12.68 -23.48 18.88
CA THR A 429 -12.57 -24.37 17.73
C THR A 429 -11.93 -25.71 18.10
N ASP A 430 -12.47 -26.81 17.57
CA ASP A 430 -11.92 -28.15 17.71
C ASP A 430 -10.71 -28.41 16.79
N THR A 431 -10.47 -27.55 15.80
CA THR A 431 -9.46 -27.77 14.75
C THR A 431 -8.02 -27.53 15.25
N LYS A 432 -7.83 -26.66 16.26
CA LYS A 432 -6.52 -26.33 16.85
C LYS A 432 -6.68 -26.07 18.35
N LYS A 433 -6.62 -27.14 19.15
CA LYS A 433 -6.88 -27.08 20.60
C LYS A 433 -5.83 -26.30 21.42
N ASP A 434 -4.64 -26.05 20.87
CA ASP A 434 -3.50 -25.39 21.57
C ASP A 434 -3.37 -23.89 21.27
N SER A 435 -4.29 -23.30 20.50
CA SER A 435 -4.28 -21.85 20.25
C SER A 435 -5.15 -21.18 21.31
N GLY A 436 -4.54 -20.38 22.20
CA GLY A 436 -5.29 -19.48 23.07
C GLY A 436 -6.23 -18.59 22.25
N LEU A 437 -7.37 -18.20 22.83
CA LEU A 437 -8.29 -17.26 22.19
C LEU A 437 -7.66 -15.87 22.15
N ILE A 438 -7.85 -15.19 21.04
CA ILE A 438 -7.52 -13.78 20.87
C ILE A 438 -8.83 -13.00 21.02
N ASP A 439 -8.86 -12.03 21.92
CA ASP A 439 -10.03 -11.17 22.08
C ASP A 439 -10.15 -10.16 20.93
N LEU A 440 -11.34 -9.61 20.77
CA LEU A 440 -11.64 -8.69 19.67
C LEU A 440 -10.93 -7.33 19.81
N GLU A 441 -10.57 -6.93 21.01
CA GLU A 441 -9.81 -5.70 21.27
C GLU A 441 -8.37 -5.85 20.75
N THR A 442 -7.71 -6.97 21.07
CA THR A 442 -6.38 -7.31 20.52
C THR A 442 -6.43 -7.46 19.00
N LEU A 443 -7.48 -8.09 18.44
CA LEU A 443 -7.65 -8.18 16.99
C LEU A 443 -7.73 -6.78 16.37
N LYS A 444 -8.53 -5.90 16.95
CA LYS A 444 -8.68 -4.51 16.51
C LYS A 444 -7.36 -3.73 16.61
N GLU A 445 -6.64 -3.85 17.73
CA GLU A 445 -5.32 -3.24 17.86
C GLU A 445 -4.35 -3.69 16.76
N MET A 446 -4.41 -4.98 16.39
CA MET A 446 -3.58 -5.51 15.30
C MET A 446 -3.98 -4.91 13.95
N THR A 447 -5.28 -4.87 13.63
CA THR A 447 -5.75 -4.28 12.37
C THR A 447 -5.47 -2.78 12.29
N ASP A 448 -5.47 -2.09 13.43
CA ASP A 448 -5.16 -0.67 13.54
C ASP A 448 -3.67 -0.34 13.32
N GLN A 449 -2.77 -1.30 13.55
CA GLN A 449 -1.31 -1.05 13.50
C GLN A 449 -0.60 -1.79 12.35
N ILE A 450 -1.24 -2.78 11.74
CA ILE A 450 -0.66 -3.62 10.70
C ILE A 450 -1.14 -3.16 9.32
N ASN A 451 -0.19 -2.89 8.42
CA ASN A 451 -0.47 -2.38 7.07
C ASN A 451 -0.63 -3.49 6.01
N ILE A 452 -0.37 -4.76 6.37
CA ILE A 452 -0.67 -5.92 5.51
C ILE A 452 -2.03 -6.50 5.90
N PRO A 453 -2.73 -7.19 4.97
CA PRO A 453 -4.04 -7.76 5.24
C PRO A 453 -4.07 -8.67 6.48
N VAL A 454 -5.08 -8.45 7.32
CA VAL A 454 -5.35 -9.22 8.53
C VAL A 454 -6.57 -10.10 8.33
N LEU A 455 -6.39 -11.42 8.35
CA LEU A 455 -7.44 -12.40 8.18
C LEU A 455 -7.79 -13.04 9.52
N ALA A 456 -9.04 -12.95 9.93
CA ALA A 456 -9.50 -13.61 11.16
C ALA A 456 -9.68 -15.12 10.93
N ILE A 457 -9.21 -15.95 11.88
CA ILE A 457 -9.31 -17.41 11.84
C ILE A 457 -9.70 -18.00 13.19
N GLY A 458 -10.32 -19.18 13.17
CA GLY A 458 -10.65 -19.97 14.35
C GLY A 458 -12.10 -19.81 14.80
N GLY A 459 -12.87 -20.89 14.65
CA GLY A 459 -14.26 -20.97 15.06
C GLY A 459 -15.22 -20.05 14.30
N ILE A 460 -14.77 -19.46 13.20
CA ILE A 460 -15.58 -18.57 12.35
C ILE A 460 -16.61 -19.39 11.58
N GLY A 461 -17.85 -18.90 11.57
CA GLY A 461 -18.96 -19.53 10.90
C GLY A 461 -20.17 -18.62 10.80
N LEU A 462 -21.17 -19.07 10.06
CA LEU A 462 -22.42 -18.33 9.84
C LEU A 462 -23.10 -17.93 11.16
N GLY A 463 -23.53 -16.69 11.26
CA GLY A 463 -24.15 -16.10 12.46
C GLY A 463 -23.16 -15.61 13.53
N LYS A 464 -21.84 -15.72 13.27
CA LYS A 464 -20.79 -15.20 14.17
C LYS A 464 -20.09 -13.96 13.61
N LEU A 465 -20.28 -13.65 12.33
CA LEU A 465 -19.54 -12.56 11.68
C LEU A 465 -19.93 -11.19 12.26
N GLY A 466 -21.15 -11.01 12.74
CA GLY A 466 -21.56 -9.78 13.40
C GLY A 466 -20.69 -9.36 14.60
N TYR A 467 -20.02 -10.30 15.27
CA TYR A 467 -19.07 -10.00 16.35
C TYR A 467 -17.75 -9.38 15.82
N LEU A 468 -17.44 -9.56 14.52
CA LEU A 468 -16.25 -9.01 13.88
C LEU A 468 -16.47 -7.60 13.31
N LYS A 469 -17.69 -7.06 13.48
CA LYS A 469 -17.97 -5.67 13.09
C LYS A 469 -17.02 -4.71 13.79
N ASP A 470 -16.59 -3.69 13.08
CA ASP A 470 -15.67 -2.64 13.55
C ASP A 470 -14.27 -3.14 13.98
N THR A 471 -13.88 -4.37 13.62
CA THR A 471 -12.55 -4.91 13.93
C THR A 471 -11.51 -4.59 12.88
N GLY A 472 -11.89 -4.11 11.70
CA GLY A 472 -10.95 -3.71 10.65
C GLY A 472 -10.29 -4.89 9.89
N ILE A 473 -10.78 -6.14 10.02
CA ILE A 473 -10.22 -7.28 9.29
C ILE A 473 -10.46 -7.17 7.78
N ASP A 474 -9.54 -7.72 7.00
CA ASP A 474 -9.61 -7.71 5.54
C ASP A 474 -10.26 -8.98 4.97
N GLY A 475 -10.46 -10.02 5.79
CA GLY A 475 -11.08 -11.25 5.37
C GLY A 475 -11.21 -12.30 6.49
N ILE A 476 -11.85 -13.40 6.16
CA ILE A 476 -12.10 -14.51 7.08
C ILE A 476 -11.53 -15.83 6.56
N CYS A 477 -10.93 -16.62 7.46
CA CYS A 477 -10.49 -17.99 7.16
C CYS A 477 -11.46 -18.98 7.80
N VAL A 478 -12.06 -19.86 6.97
CA VAL A 478 -13.09 -20.80 7.42
C VAL A 478 -12.68 -22.23 7.09
N ILE A 479 -12.99 -23.19 7.98
CA ILE A 479 -12.69 -24.62 7.82
C ILE A 479 -14.00 -25.42 7.94
N SER A 480 -14.35 -25.77 9.17
CA SER A 480 -15.39 -26.75 9.47
C SER A 480 -16.80 -26.27 9.17
N ASP A 481 -17.06 -24.97 9.24
CA ASP A 481 -18.39 -24.43 8.95
C ASP A 481 -18.76 -24.60 7.47
N ILE A 482 -17.78 -24.52 6.57
CA ILE A 482 -17.96 -24.77 5.14
C ILE A 482 -17.92 -26.26 4.85
N LEU A 483 -16.80 -26.93 5.14
CA LEU A 483 -16.57 -28.33 4.74
C LEU A 483 -17.52 -29.29 5.46
N GLY A 484 -17.96 -28.96 6.67
CA GLY A 484 -18.90 -29.75 7.44
C GLY A 484 -20.36 -29.53 7.07
N SER A 485 -20.71 -28.52 6.27
CA SER A 485 -22.09 -28.24 5.85
C SER A 485 -22.58 -29.25 4.81
N ASP A 486 -23.88 -29.45 4.72
CA ASP A 486 -24.47 -30.31 3.70
C ASP A 486 -24.28 -29.79 2.29
N ASP A 487 -24.18 -28.48 2.13
CA ASP A 487 -23.98 -27.77 0.87
C ASP A 487 -22.85 -26.72 1.04
N PRO A 488 -21.60 -27.09 0.77
CA PRO A 488 -20.45 -26.18 0.90
C PRO A 488 -20.53 -24.95 -0.02
N GLU A 489 -21.09 -25.06 -1.21
CA GLU A 489 -21.26 -23.94 -2.14
C GLU A 489 -22.20 -22.88 -1.56
N LYS A 490 -23.39 -23.30 -1.15
CA LYS A 490 -24.39 -22.41 -0.55
C LYS A 490 -23.88 -21.82 0.77
N ARG A 491 -23.17 -22.62 1.57
CA ARG A 491 -22.59 -22.16 2.84
C ARG A 491 -21.56 -21.07 2.61
N THR A 492 -20.65 -21.25 1.66
CA THR A 492 -19.63 -20.24 1.31
C THR A 492 -20.27 -18.96 0.81
N ARG A 493 -21.29 -19.04 -0.04
CA ARG A 493 -22.02 -17.87 -0.54
C ARG A 493 -22.66 -17.06 0.58
N LYS A 494 -23.35 -17.75 1.51
CA LYS A 494 -23.97 -17.10 2.68
C LYS A 494 -22.96 -16.42 3.61
N LEU A 495 -21.79 -17.05 3.83
CA LEU A 495 -20.72 -16.47 4.62
C LEU A 495 -20.18 -15.19 3.99
N LEU A 496 -20.02 -15.17 2.66
CA LEU A 496 -19.61 -13.98 1.94
C LEU A 496 -20.64 -12.87 1.97
N GLU A 497 -21.93 -13.22 1.85
CA GLU A 497 -23.05 -12.26 1.98
C GLU A 497 -23.06 -11.64 3.38
N GLU A 498 -22.96 -12.47 4.44
CA GLU A 498 -22.89 -11.98 5.82
C GLU A 498 -21.63 -11.14 6.07
N TYR A 499 -20.45 -11.57 5.58
CA TYR A 499 -19.21 -10.81 5.71
C TYR A 499 -19.30 -9.42 5.06
N ARG A 500 -19.89 -9.33 3.87
CA ARG A 500 -20.08 -8.05 3.16
C ARG A 500 -21.17 -7.15 3.80
N SER A 501 -22.06 -7.73 4.58
CA SER A 501 -23.11 -6.96 5.28
C SER A 501 -22.67 -6.35 6.59
N ILE A 502 -21.54 -6.79 7.14
CA ILE A 502 -20.92 -6.18 8.30
C ILE A 502 -19.91 -5.14 7.81
N ASP A 503 -20.02 -3.91 8.30
CA ASP A 503 -18.96 -2.90 8.13
C ASP A 503 -17.75 -3.37 8.94
N VAL A 504 -16.73 -3.85 8.23
CA VAL A 504 -15.49 -4.38 8.84
C VAL A 504 -14.43 -3.33 8.82
#